data_394ffbd13c7c3c5780450e30445377c9
#
_entry.id   394ffbd13c7c3c5780450e30445377c9
#
_cell.length_a   1.000
_cell.length_b   1.000
_cell.length_c   1.000
_cell.angle_alpha   90.00
_cell.angle_beta   90.00
_cell.angle_gamma   90.00
#
_symmetry.space_group_name_H-M   'P 1'
#
loop_
_entity.id
_entity.type
_entity.pdbx_description
1 polymer ?
#
loop_
_entity_poly.entity_id
_entity_poly.type
_entity_poly.pdbx_seq_one_letter_code
_entity_poly.pdbx_strand_id
1 'polypeptide(L)'
;MKRRTVLGLLAAARPAWPQDFPRDMGPTLREIGALVLPGELGEGGSDRMVAEFVHWVNEYREGAETDHGYGNTRIRSKGPSPVAAYLRQLAALKGRVDAESIAAALKEAGVTELPRAPGASHVAADLMAFYFRSSDANDLCYRAEIGRDQCRGLPGSDRPPAPLRRRG
;
A
#
# COMPACT_ATOMS: atom_id res chain seq x y z
N MET A 1 52.32 24.27 -29.54
CA MET A 1 50.90 23.97 -29.40
C MET A 1 50.68 23.13 -28.17
N LYS A 2 50.13 23.71 -27.07
CA LYS A 2 49.88 23.01 -25.80
C LYS A 2 48.44 22.56 -25.77
N ARG A 3 48.20 21.23 -25.79
CA ARG A 3 46.89 20.63 -25.65
C ARG A 3 46.47 20.70 -24.15
N ARG A 4 45.46 21.49 -23.83
CA ARG A 4 44.82 21.52 -22.53
C ARG A 4 43.81 20.35 -22.47
N THR A 5 44.14 19.35 -21.66
CA THR A 5 43.19 18.26 -21.32
C THR A 5 42.23 18.80 -20.27
N VAL A 6 41.00 18.99 -20.68
CA VAL A 6 39.87 19.28 -19.76
C VAL A 6 39.38 17.95 -19.22
N LEU A 7 39.81 17.60 -18.02
CA LEU A 7 39.21 16.50 -17.24
C LEU A 7 37.88 17.01 -16.67
N GLY A 8 36.79 16.73 -17.37
CA GLY A 8 35.47 16.92 -16.83
C GLY A 8 35.21 15.96 -15.67
N LEU A 9 35.08 16.51 -14.45
CA LEU A 9 34.58 15.77 -13.30
C LEU A 9 33.11 15.42 -13.58
N LEU A 10 32.85 14.20 -14.05
CA LEU A 10 31.56 13.57 -13.97
C LEU A 10 31.30 13.23 -12.50
N ALA A 11 30.67 14.16 -11.79
CA ALA A 11 30.06 13.84 -10.49
C ALA A 11 28.96 12.79 -10.77
N ALA A 12 29.32 11.51 -10.57
CA ALA A 12 28.34 10.44 -10.58
C ALA A 12 27.33 10.74 -9.47
N ALA A 13 26.14 11.19 -9.86
CA ALA A 13 25.01 11.28 -8.95
C ALA A 13 24.79 9.85 -8.41
N ARG A 14 25.19 9.64 -7.15
CA ARG A 14 24.87 8.38 -6.46
C ARG A 14 23.36 8.27 -6.47
N PRO A 15 22.78 7.14 -6.94
CA PRO A 15 21.36 6.92 -6.75
C PRO A 15 21.08 7.06 -5.25
N ALA A 16 20.24 8.02 -4.88
CA ALA A 16 19.80 8.16 -3.50
C ALA A 16 19.09 6.84 -3.17
N TRP A 17 19.67 6.06 -2.26
CA TRP A 17 19.01 4.87 -1.73
C TRP A 17 17.66 5.29 -1.19
N PRO A 18 16.59 4.50 -1.39
CA PRO A 18 15.30 4.80 -0.81
C PRO A 18 15.50 4.99 0.70
N GLN A 19 15.08 6.13 1.21
CA GLN A 19 15.17 6.40 2.64
C GLN A 19 14.23 5.43 3.33
N ASP A 20 14.75 4.60 4.23
CA ASP A 20 13.93 3.75 5.07
C ASP A 20 12.94 4.62 5.86
N PHE A 21 11.73 4.14 6.00
CA PHE A 21 10.71 4.85 6.76
C PHE A 21 11.14 4.92 8.24
N PRO A 22 11.33 6.15 8.81
CA PRO A 22 11.88 6.30 10.14
C PRO A 22 11.00 5.66 11.22
N ARG A 23 11.61 4.96 12.16
CA ARG A 23 10.90 4.26 13.26
C ARG A 23 10.11 5.21 14.17
N ASP A 24 10.54 6.45 14.32
CA ASP A 24 9.87 7.47 15.14
C ASP A 24 8.54 7.98 14.55
N MET A 25 8.28 7.72 13.27
CA MET A 25 7.00 8.01 12.61
C MET A 25 5.97 6.88 12.75
N GLY A 26 6.40 5.72 13.21
CA GLY A 26 5.54 4.56 13.44
C GLY A 26 4.37 4.82 14.40
N PRO A 27 4.57 5.45 15.56
CA PRO A 27 3.47 5.79 16.46
C PRO A 27 2.38 6.64 15.79
N THR A 28 2.75 7.75 15.15
CA THR A 28 1.80 8.62 14.44
C THR A 28 1.03 7.87 13.35
N LEU A 29 1.70 6.98 12.61
CA LEU A 29 1.04 6.19 11.58
C LEU A 29 0.07 5.15 12.16
N ARG A 30 0.34 4.58 13.36
CA ARG A 30 -0.62 3.71 14.07
C ARG A 30 -1.85 4.47 14.54
N GLU A 31 -1.67 5.69 15.08
CA GLU A 31 -2.78 6.56 15.45
C GLU A 31 -3.67 6.87 14.24
N ILE A 32 -3.07 7.17 13.08
CA ILE A 32 -3.81 7.33 11.81
C ILE A 32 -4.53 6.02 11.46
N GLY A 33 -3.84 4.89 11.52
CA GLY A 33 -4.42 3.57 11.22
C GLY A 33 -5.64 3.26 12.08
N ALA A 34 -5.59 3.56 13.38
CA ALA A 34 -6.70 3.37 14.29
C ALA A 34 -7.95 4.21 13.94
N LEU A 35 -7.77 5.34 13.23
CA LEU A 35 -8.87 6.23 12.84
C LEU A 35 -9.42 5.92 11.44
N VAL A 36 -8.58 5.46 10.50
CA VAL A 36 -8.97 5.32 9.10
C VAL A 36 -9.23 3.87 8.66
N LEU A 37 -8.73 2.89 9.41
CA LEU A 37 -8.98 1.48 9.13
C LEU A 37 -10.26 1.00 9.82
N PRO A 38 -10.94 -0.02 9.27
CA PRO A 38 -12.15 -0.57 9.90
C PRO A 38 -11.90 -1.08 11.32
N GLY A 39 -12.80 -0.70 12.25
CA GLY A 39 -12.71 -1.12 13.66
C GLY A 39 -12.81 -2.64 13.86
N GLU A 40 -13.42 -3.34 12.90
CA GLU A 40 -13.57 -4.81 12.89
C GLU A 40 -12.23 -5.55 12.77
N LEU A 41 -11.17 -4.87 12.33
CA LEU A 41 -9.82 -5.42 12.34
C LEU A 41 -9.28 -5.61 13.77
N GLY A 42 -9.79 -4.81 14.72
CA GLY A 42 -9.22 -4.70 16.06
C GLY A 42 -7.80 -4.10 16.05
N GLU A 43 -7.27 -3.83 17.24
CA GLU A 43 -5.93 -3.21 17.38
C GLU A 43 -4.84 -4.06 16.71
N GLY A 44 -4.82 -5.36 16.94
CA GLY A 44 -3.81 -6.25 16.35
C GLY A 44 -3.86 -6.32 14.82
N GLY A 45 -5.04 -6.24 14.22
CA GLY A 45 -5.22 -6.21 12.76
C GLY A 45 -4.79 -4.87 12.17
N SER A 46 -5.15 -3.77 12.83
CA SER A 46 -4.73 -2.43 12.42
C SER A 46 -3.21 -2.27 12.49
N ASP A 47 -2.57 -2.70 13.58
CA ASP A 47 -1.11 -2.65 13.73
C ASP A 47 -0.39 -3.50 12.68
N ARG A 48 -0.90 -4.69 12.38
CA ARG A 48 -0.35 -5.53 11.31
C ARG A 48 -0.44 -4.82 9.96
N MET A 49 -1.59 -4.26 9.63
CA MET A 49 -1.80 -3.54 8.37
C MET A 49 -0.87 -2.34 8.23
N VAL A 50 -0.66 -1.58 9.30
CA VAL A 50 0.30 -0.48 9.34
C VAL A 50 1.73 -0.99 9.11
N ALA A 51 2.12 -2.10 9.73
CA ALA A 51 3.44 -2.69 9.54
C ALA A 51 3.67 -3.18 8.10
N GLU A 52 2.67 -3.81 7.49
CA GLU A 52 2.70 -4.24 6.09
C GLU A 52 2.78 -3.04 5.12
N PHE A 53 2.05 -1.96 5.42
CA PHE A 53 2.14 -0.71 4.65
C PHE A 53 3.53 -0.09 4.73
N VAL A 54 4.14 -0.03 5.93
CA VAL A 54 5.52 0.45 6.10
C VAL A 54 6.51 -0.43 5.33
N HIS A 55 6.35 -1.73 5.38
CA HIS A 55 7.17 -2.67 4.59
C HIS A 55 7.03 -2.39 3.08
N TRP A 56 5.79 -2.25 2.59
CA TRP A 56 5.52 -1.88 1.19
C TRP A 56 6.17 -0.54 0.81
N VAL A 57 6.13 0.47 1.68
CA VAL A 57 6.76 1.78 1.46
C VAL A 57 8.28 1.65 1.34
N ASN A 58 8.91 0.85 2.20
CA ASN A 58 10.35 0.61 2.20
C ASN A 58 10.82 -0.17 0.97
N GLU A 59 9.97 -1.07 0.47
CA GLU A 59 10.27 -1.85 -0.73
C GLU A 59 9.84 -1.16 -2.04
N TYR A 60 9.23 0.03 -1.94
CA TYR A 60 8.76 0.75 -3.11
C TYR A 60 9.91 1.03 -4.09
N ARG A 61 9.70 0.68 -5.34
CA ARG A 61 10.66 0.93 -6.42
C ARG A 61 9.99 1.79 -7.48
N GLU A 62 10.64 2.89 -7.81
CA GLU A 62 10.30 3.73 -8.96
C GLU A 62 10.61 2.98 -10.26
N GLY A 63 9.85 3.23 -11.32
CA GLY A 63 10.09 2.70 -12.64
C GLY A 63 8.94 1.90 -13.21
N ALA A 64 9.23 1.02 -14.15
CA ALA A 64 8.23 0.20 -14.80
C ALA A 64 7.96 -1.09 -14.02
N GLU A 65 6.68 -1.39 -13.79
CA GLU A 65 6.19 -2.62 -13.18
C GLU A 65 5.26 -3.35 -14.15
N THR A 66 5.42 -4.66 -14.21
CA THR A 66 4.54 -5.51 -15.01
C THR A 66 3.29 -5.87 -14.19
N ASP A 67 2.13 -5.42 -14.66
CA ASP A 67 0.85 -5.79 -14.08
C ASP A 67 0.31 -7.03 -14.79
N HIS A 68 0.26 -8.15 -14.08
CA HIS A 68 -0.26 -9.44 -14.57
C HIS A 68 -1.77 -9.58 -14.29
N GLY A 69 -2.56 -8.55 -14.57
CA GLY A 69 -4.01 -8.65 -14.46
C GLY A 69 -4.61 -9.71 -15.40
N TYR A 70 -5.87 -10.08 -15.17
CA TYR A 70 -6.62 -10.96 -16.07
C TYR A 70 -6.60 -10.41 -17.49
N GLY A 71 -6.01 -11.15 -18.41
CA GLY A 71 -5.89 -10.79 -19.82
C GLY A 71 -4.46 -10.40 -20.22
N ASN A 72 -4.30 -9.25 -20.82
CA ASN A 72 -3.00 -8.81 -21.34
C ASN A 72 -2.13 -8.20 -20.24
N THR A 73 -0.89 -8.63 -20.17
CA THR A 73 0.17 -8.00 -19.35
C THR A 73 0.28 -6.52 -19.72
N ARG A 74 0.18 -5.64 -18.73
CA ARG A 74 0.35 -4.20 -18.90
C ARG A 74 1.59 -3.73 -18.16
N ILE A 75 2.33 -2.82 -18.77
CA ILE A 75 3.41 -2.10 -18.09
C ILE A 75 2.80 -0.87 -17.44
N ARG A 76 2.93 -0.75 -16.12
CA ARG A 76 2.58 0.45 -15.35
C ARG A 76 3.85 1.19 -14.97
N SER A 77 3.85 2.50 -15.14
CA SER A 77 4.92 3.34 -14.62
C SER A 77 4.58 3.75 -13.19
N LYS A 78 5.50 3.48 -12.27
CA LYS A 78 5.46 3.98 -10.89
C LYS A 78 6.26 5.25 -10.81
N GLY A 79 5.67 6.30 -10.22
CA GLY A 79 6.34 7.55 -9.91
C GLY A 79 7.44 7.41 -8.85
N PRO A 80 8.03 8.53 -8.42
CA PRO A 80 9.03 8.54 -7.37
C PRO A 80 8.47 8.00 -6.04
N SER A 81 9.39 7.54 -5.17
CA SER A 81 9.01 7.01 -3.86
C SER A 81 8.20 8.03 -3.05
N PRO A 82 7.06 7.63 -2.47
CA PRO A 82 6.20 8.51 -1.69
C PRO A 82 6.77 8.86 -0.30
N VAL A 83 7.85 8.22 0.15
CA VAL A 83 8.45 8.36 1.49
C VAL A 83 8.60 9.81 1.89
N ALA A 84 9.22 10.65 1.05
CA ALA A 84 9.48 12.05 1.39
C ALA A 84 8.18 12.87 1.57
N ALA A 85 7.12 12.55 0.82
CA ALA A 85 5.80 13.16 0.99
C ALA A 85 5.14 12.70 2.29
N TYR A 86 5.14 11.40 2.56
CA TYR A 86 4.56 10.83 3.78
C TYR A 86 5.23 11.36 5.04
N LEU A 87 6.57 11.48 5.06
CA LEU A 87 7.28 12.03 6.21
C LEU A 87 6.86 13.47 6.52
N ARG A 88 6.68 14.32 5.50
CA ARG A 88 6.17 15.68 5.69
C ARG A 88 4.74 15.70 6.23
N GLN A 89 3.87 14.85 5.70
CA GLN A 89 2.48 14.72 6.11
C GLN A 89 2.36 14.22 7.57
N LEU A 90 3.14 13.20 7.93
CA LEU A 90 3.18 12.67 9.30
C LEU A 90 3.75 13.70 10.28
N ALA A 91 4.80 14.45 9.89
CA ALA A 91 5.34 15.50 10.73
C ALA A 91 4.31 16.62 10.98
N ALA A 92 3.51 16.97 10.00
CA ALA A 92 2.44 17.95 10.12
C ALA A 92 1.30 17.49 11.06
N LEU A 93 1.04 16.19 11.12
CA LEU A 93 0.00 15.59 11.97
C LEU A 93 0.50 15.20 13.37
N LYS A 94 1.83 15.17 13.60
CA LYS A 94 2.40 14.72 14.86
C LYS A 94 1.84 15.49 16.07
N GLY A 95 1.27 14.74 17.03
CA GLY A 95 0.64 15.29 18.22
C GLY A 95 -0.77 15.90 18.01
N ARG A 96 -1.36 15.74 16.82
CA ARG A 96 -2.72 16.20 16.47
C ARG A 96 -3.43 15.20 15.58
N VAL A 97 -3.30 13.91 15.90
CA VAL A 97 -3.94 12.84 15.12
C VAL A 97 -5.37 12.63 15.63
N ASP A 98 -6.31 13.28 15.00
CA ASP A 98 -7.75 13.12 15.20
C ASP A 98 -8.48 13.15 13.85
N ALA A 99 -9.77 12.79 13.84
CA ALA A 99 -10.56 12.68 12.62
C ALA A 99 -10.67 14.03 11.86
N GLU A 100 -10.75 15.13 12.59
CA GLU A 100 -10.88 16.47 12.00
C GLU A 100 -9.58 16.90 11.32
N SER A 101 -8.43 16.71 11.99
CA SER A 101 -7.11 17.01 11.45
C SER A 101 -6.79 16.17 10.20
N ILE A 102 -7.16 14.87 10.21
CA ILE A 102 -6.99 13.99 9.03
C ILE A 102 -7.90 14.46 7.89
N ALA A 103 -9.17 14.77 8.17
CA ALA A 103 -10.10 15.26 7.15
C ALA A 103 -9.62 16.58 6.53
N ALA A 104 -9.12 17.51 7.36
CA ALA A 104 -8.54 18.76 6.88
C ALA A 104 -7.31 18.53 6.00
N ALA A 105 -6.39 17.66 6.42
CA ALA A 105 -5.20 17.31 5.65
C ALA A 105 -5.53 16.63 4.30
N LEU A 106 -6.52 15.75 4.27
CA LEU A 106 -7.00 15.12 3.03
C LEU A 106 -7.61 16.16 2.09
N LYS A 107 -8.41 17.09 2.61
CA LYS A 107 -8.99 18.18 1.83
C LYS A 107 -7.92 19.11 1.27
N GLU A 108 -6.92 19.49 2.06
CA GLU A 108 -5.77 20.30 1.63
C GLU A 108 -4.96 19.58 0.53
N ALA A 109 -4.79 18.28 0.65
CA ALA A 109 -4.14 17.45 -0.36
C ALA A 109 -5.00 17.21 -1.63
N GLY A 110 -6.25 17.75 -1.67
CA GLY A 110 -7.14 17.58 -2.81
C GLY A 110 -7.69 16.15 -2.96
N VAL A 111 -7.68 15.36 -1.91
CA VAL A 111 -8.19 13.98 -1.92
C VAL A 111 -9.71 14.03 -1.78
N THR A 112 -10.43 13.80 -2.87
CA THR A 112 -11.90 13.78 -2.93
C THR A 112 -12.47 12.36 -2.97
N GLU A 113 -11.64 11.38 -3.35
CA GLU A 113 -12.02 9.97 -3.42
C GLU A 113 -10.83 9.09 -3.02
N LEU A 114 -11.12 7.85 -2.65
CA LEU A 114 -10.08 6.89 -2.31
C LEU A 114 -9.21 6.57 -3.56
N PRO A 115 -7.89 6.69 -3.48
CA PRO A 115 -7.03 6.38 -4.61
C PRO A 115 -7.11 4.89 -4.97
N ARG A 116 -7.08 4.57 -6.26
CA ARG A 116 -7.13 3.18 -6.74
C ARG A 116 -5.93 2.34 -6.31
N ALA A 117 -4.81 2.98 -6.03
CA ALA A 117 -3.58 2.36 -5.55
C ALA A 117 -2.83 3.32 -4.64
N PRO A 118 -2.13 2.81 -3.61
CA PRO A 118 -1.35 3.65 -2.71
C PRO A 118 -0.12 4.26 -3.42
N GLY A 119 0.39 5.37 -2.88
CA GLY A 119 1.63 6.01 -3.33
C GLY A 119 1.45 7.31 -4.11
N ALA A 120 0.23 7.82 -4.26
CA ALA A 120 -0.05 8.96 -5.14
C ALA A 120 -0.60 10.20 -4.45
N SER A 121 -1.10 10.13 -3.21
CA SER A 121 -1.87 11.23 -2.65
C SER A 121 -1.46 11.63 -1.23
N HIS A 122 -2.10 11.07 -0.23
CA HIS A 122 -1.87 11.37 1.17
C HIS A 122 -1.73 10.08 1.97
N VAL A 123 -0.82 10.05 2.97
CA VAL A 123 -0.51 8.84 3.73
C VAL A 123 -1.73 8.13 4.31
N ALA A 124 -2.71 8.88 4.82
CA ALA A 124 -3.95 8.31 5.34
C ALA A 124 -4.82 7.67 4.25
N ALA A 125 -5.00 8.34 3.10
CA ALA A 125 -5.75 7.80 1.96
C ALA A 125 -5.02 6.60 1.33
N ASP A 126 -3.70 6.67 1.25
CA ASP A 126 -2.88 5.60 0.68
C ASP A 126 -2.83 4.37 1.60
N LEU A 127 -2.86 4.54 2.93
CA LEU A 127 -3.03 3.44 3.89
C LEU A 127 -4.41 2.75 3.71
N MET A 128 -5.48 3.53 3.56
CA MET A 128 -6.81 2.97 3.25
C MET A 128 -6.81 2.22 1.92
N ALA A 129 -6.23 2.81 0.86
CA ALA A 129 -6.14 2.16 -0.45
C ALA A 129 -5.31 0.87 -0.40
N PHE A 130 -4.25 0.84 0.41
CA PHE A 130 -3.45 -0.35 0.65
C PHE A 130 -4.28 -1.44 1.33
N TYR A 131 -5.01 -1.09 2.38
CA TYR A 131 -5.93 -2.01 3.06
C TYR A 131 -6.96 -2.61 2.11
N PHE A 132 -7.68 -1.79 1.33
CA PHE A 132 -8.72 -2.28 0.41
C PHE A 132 -8.20 -3.18 -0.72
N ARG A 133 -6.89 -3.27 -0.90
CA ARG A 133 -6.24 -4.20 -1.82
C ARG A 133 -5.72 -5.47 -1.14
N SER A 134 -5.85 -5.56 0.17
CA SER A 134 -5.38 -6.71 0.96
C SER A 134 -6.39 -7.85 0.98
N SER A 135 -5.92 -9.04 1.36
CA SER A 135 -6.78 -10.19 1.65
C SER A 135 -7.70 -9.94 2.84
N ASP A 136 -7.24 -9.16 3.82
CA ASP A 136 -8.01 -8.83 5.03
C ASP A 136 -9.28 -8.04 4.69
N ALA A 137 -9.21 -7.10 3.72
CA ALA A 137 -10.39 -6.39 3.24
C ALA A 137 -11.38 -7.32 2.54
N ASN A 138 -10.89 -8.22 1.69
CA ASN A 138 -11.73 -9.23 1.05
C ASN A 138 -12.40 -10.13 2.10
N ASP A 139 -11.65 -10.63 3.07
CA ASP A 139 -12.17 -11.50 4.12
C ASP A 139 -13.24 -10.80 4.97
N LEU A 140 -13.06 -9.51 5.24
CA LEU A 140 -14.04 -8.71 5.98
C LEU A 140 -15.31 -8.51 5.17
N CYS A 141 -15.21 -8.17 3.88
CA CYS A 141 -16.35 -8.06 2.97
C CYS A 141 -17.12 -9.38 2.86
N TYR A 142 -16.43 -10.51 2.71
CA TYR A 142 -17.08 -11.82 2.66
C TYR A 142 -17.78 -12.20 3.96
N ARG A 143 -17.23 -11.83 5.11
CA ARG A 143 -17.90 -12.05 6.41
C ARG A 143 -19.17 -11.21 6.55
N ALA A 144 -19.11 -9.95 6.08
CA ALA A 144 -20.24 -9.02 6.20
C ALA A 144 -21.40 -9.41 5.25
N GLU A 145 -21.09 -9.80 4.01
CA GLU A 145 -22.11 -10.04 2.98
C GLU A 145 -22.66 -11.47 3.00
N ILE A 146 -21.82 -12.47 3.23
CA ILE A 146 -22.22 -13.87 3.00
C ILE A 146 -22.24 -14.65 4.31
N GLY A 147 -21.50 -14.17 5.33
CA GLY A 147 -21.18 -14.97 6.52
C GLY A 147 -20.36 -16.20 6.14
N ARG A 148 -19.19 -16.41 6.71
CA ARG A 148 -18.37 -17.62 6.40
C ARG A 148 -19.14 -18.91 6.56
N ASP A 149 -20.10 -18.94 7.49
CA ASP A 149 -20.96 -20.09 7.79
C ASP A 149 -22.02 -20.35 6.71
N GLN A 150 -22.28 -19.36 5.85
CA GLN A 150 -23.20 -19.44 4.74
C GLN A 150 -22.51 -19.59 3.37
N CYS A 151 -21.19 -19.52 3.32
CA CYS A 151 -20.44 -19.96 2.16
C CYS A 151 -20.78 -21.45 1.95
N ARG A 152 -21.68 -21.72 1.03
CA ARG A 152 -22.02 -23.08 0.64
C ARG A 152 -20.75 -23.70 0.07
N GLY A 153 -20.01 -24.42 0.92
CA GLY A 153 -19.08 -25.41 0.40
C GLY A 153 -19.84 -26.25 -0.60
N LEU A 154 -19.34 -26.36 -1.81
CA LEU A 154 -19.94 -27.28 -2.79
C LEU A 154 -19.99 -28.64 -2.10
N PRO A 155 -21.19 -29.27 -1.99
CA PRO A 155 -21.31 -30.58 -1.34
C PRO A 155 -20.29 -31.55 -1.96
N GLY A 156 -19.36 -32.07 -1.14
CA GLY A 156 -18.33 -32.99 -1.60
C GLY A 156 -17.05 -32.31 -2.13
N SER A 157 -16.88 -30.99 -1.96
CA SER A 157 -15.62 -30.29 -2.32
C SER A 157 -14.39 -30.72 -1.49
N ASP A 158 -14.63 -31.36 -0.36
CA ASP A 158 -13.65 -32.01 0.52
C ASP A 158 -13.18 -33.38 0.01
N ARG A 159 -13.84 -33.92 -1.03
CA ARG A 159 -13.51 -35.23 -1.61
C ARG A 159 -12.73 -35.04 -2.91
N PRO A 160 -11.65 -35.81 -3.13
CA PRO A 160 -10.98 -35.79 -4.42
C PRO A 160 -11.97 -36.19 -5.54
N PRO A 161 -11.92 -35.52 -6.69
CA PRO A 161 -12.79 -35.84 -7.81
C PRO A 161 -12.58 -37.28 -8.26
N ALA A 162 -13.67 -37.94 -8.66
CA ALA A 162 -13.58 -39.30 -9.17
C ALA A 162 -12.66 -39.34 -10.41
N PRO A 163 -11.82 -40.38 -10.55
CA PRO A 163 -10.93 -40.50 -11.70
C PRO A 163 -11.72 -40.55 -13.00
N LEU A 164 -11.27 -39.77 -13.98
CA LEU A 164 -11.88 -39.74 -15.30
C LEU A 164 -11.86 -41.16 -15.92
N ARG A 165 -13.04 -41.66 -16.27
CA ARG A 165 -13.14 -42.90 -17.04
C ARG A 165 -12.54 -42.65 -18.42
N ARG A 166 -11.48 -43.38 -18.77
CA ARG A 166 -10.99 -43.43 -20.16
C ARG A 166 -12.13 -43.94 -21.03
N ARG A 167 -12.55 -43.15 -21.99
CA ARG A 167 -13.38 -43.66 -23.08
C ARG A 167 -12.49 -44.55 -23.93
N GLY A 168 -12.79 -45.84 -23.92
CA GLY A 168 -12.19 -46.80 -24.87
C GLY A 168 -12.66 -46.56 -26.29
#